data_3474fc7eb57bc06bfbd6ecf10cd34754
#
_entry.id   3474fc7eb57bc06bfbd6ecf10cd34754
#
_cell.length_a   1.000
_cell.length_b   1.000
_cell.length_c   1.000
_cell.angle_alpha   90.00
_cell.angle_beta   90.00
_cell.angle_gamma   90.00
#
_symmetry.space_group_name_H-M   'P 1'
#
loop_
_entity.id
_entity.type
_entity.pdbx_description
1 polymer ?
#
loop_
_entity_poly.entity_id
_entity_poly.type
_entity_poly.pdbx_seq_one_letter_code
_entity_poly.pdbx_strand_id
1 'polypeptide(L)'
;MSKTLDFLSKRRSVTAKMMKPGHVKNEDLKLILNTGLRVPDHGGLKPWKIIVFKGESRKKFDEEVILREFKANNANPTADMIKMESSRLQRADTVIAIISNTVEHSKIPEWEQILSCGAVCTTILYAAQSLGYAAQWVTEWYAYNTNILSELGGNPLKDKVAGYIYIGEKNRAPKERIRPNFDEYINYY
;
A
#
# COMPACT_ATOMS: atom_id res chain seq x y z
N MET A 1 4.62 26.36 13.72
CA MET A 1 4.01 25.46 12.72
C MET A 1 3.21 24.40 13.46
N SER A 2 2.03 23.99 12.96
CA SER A 2 1.28 22.89 13.61
C SER A 2 2.07 21.58 13.53
N LYS A 3 1.90 20.67 14.51
CA LYS A 3 2.56 19.35 14.51
C LYS A 3 2.24 18.55 13.24
N THR A 4 1.02 18.71 12.72
CA THR A 4 0.60 18.05 11.48
C THR A 4 1.37 18.55 10.26
N LEU A 5 1.51 19.87 10.10
CA LEU A 5 2.26 20.45 8.98
C LEU A 5 3.75 20.11 9.07
N ASP A 6 4.31 20.12 10.27
CA ASP A 6 5.70 19.70 10.48
C ASP A 6 5.92 18.24 10.06
N PHE A 7 5.02 17.32 10.45
CA PHE A 7 5.06 15.93 10.03
C PHE A 7 4.94 15.81 8.50
N LEU A 8 3.94 16.43 7.89
CA LEU A 8 3.70 16.34 6.45
C LEU A 8 4.87 16.86 5.61
N SER A 9 5.52 17.94 6.06
CA SER A 9 6.66 18.54 5.37
C SER A 9 7.93 17.68 5.44
N LYS A 10 8.11 16.89 6.51
CA LYS A 10 9.32 16.10 6.79
C LYS A 10 9.19 14.62 6.50
N ARG A 11 7.95 14.11 6.38
CA ARG A 11 7.73 12.68 6.21
C ARG A 11 8.38 12.12 4.93
N ARG A 12 8.94 10.93 5.02
CA ARG A 12 9.56 10.21 3.89
C ARG A 12 9.12 8.74 3.86
N SER A 13 8.89 8.23 2.65
CA SER A 13 8.76 6.78 2.45
C SER A 13 10.12 6.10 2.68
N VAL A 14 10.11 4.97 3.35
CA VAL A 14 11.26 4.09 3.53
C VAL A 14 10.98 2.82 2.75
N THR A 15 11.86 2.47 1.81
CA THR A 15 11.65 1.27 0.98
C THR A 15 11.61 0.01 1.84
N ALA A 16 10.76 -0.95 1.48
CA ALA A 16 10.62 -2.21 2.22
C ALA A 16 11.96 -2.95 2.40
N LYS A 17 12.86 -2.88 1.40
CA LYS A 17 14.23 -3.43 1.48
C LYS A 17 15.10 -2.78 2.56
N MET A 18 14.75 -1.60 3.04
CA MET A 18 15.46 -0.85 4.08
C MET A 18 14.77 -0.94 5.44
N MET A 19 13.69 -1.68 5.55
CA MET A 19 13.03 -1.94 6.83
C MET A 19 13.78 -3.04 7.60
N LYS A 20 13.66 -3.01 8.91
CA LYS A 20 14.06 -4.15 9.74
C LYS A 20 12.86 -5.08 9.92
N PRO A 21 13.09 -6.40 10.10
CA PRO A 21 12.09 -7.26 10.69
C PRO A 21 11.85 -6.73 12.11
N GLY A 22 10.79 -6.00 12.30
CA GLY A 22 10.38 -5.41 13.56
C GLY A 22 8.94 -5.77 13.83
N HIS A 23 8.40 -5.33 14.94
CA HIS A 23 7.04 -5.65 15.36
C HIS A 23 6.14 -4.43 15.29
N VAL A 24 5.19 -4.45 14.36
CA VAL A 24 4.06 -3.51 14.36
C VAL A 24 3.07 -3.98 15.43
N LYS A 25 2.87 -3.19 16.48
CA LYS A 25 1.94 -3.55 17.57
C LYS A 25 0.51 -3.64 17.05
N ASN A 26 -0.27 -4.58 17.60
CA ASN A 26 -1.64 -4.78 17.15
C ASN A 26 -2.54 -3.56 17.42
N GLU A 27 -2.32 -2.87 18.53
CA GLU A 27 -3.02 -1.63 18.88
C GLU A 27 -2.72 -0.53 17.88
N ASP A 28 -1.44 -0.36 17.50
CA ASP A 28 -1.01 0.61 16.50
C ASP A 28 -1.57 0.26 15.12
N LEU A 29 -1.54 -1.02 14.73
CA LEU A 29 -2.14 -1.46 13.48
C LEU A 29 -3.64 -1.16 13.42
N LYS A 30 -4.37 -1.42 14.50
CA LYS A 30 -5.79 -1.08 14.61
C LYS A 30 -6.02 0.44 14.47
N LEU A 31 -5.18 1.25 15.12
CA LEU A 31 -5.23 2.72 15.02
C LEU A 31 -4.92 3.19 13.59
N ILE A 32 -3.89 2.63 12.94
CA ILE A 32 -3.53 2.92 11.56
C ILE A 32 -4.70 2.64 10.61
N LEU A 33 -5.32 1.46 10.73
CA LEU A 33 -6.44 1.06 9.88
C LEU A 33 -7.66 1.95 10.10
N ASN A 34 -8.04 2.20 11.35
CA ASN A 34 -9.17 3.08 11.67
C ASN A 34 -8.95 4.50 11.17
N THR A 35 -7.73 5.03 11.29
CA THR A 35 -7.37 6.35 10.74
C THR A 35 -7.43 6.34 9.22
N GLY A 36 -6.94 5.27 8.60
CA GLY A 36 -6.94 5.09 7.15
C GLY A 36 -8.33 5.15 6.51
N LEU A 37 -9.35 4.76 7.24
CA LEU A 37 -10.75 4.81 6.78
C LEU A 37 -11.40 6.20 6.91
N ARG A 38 -10.70 7.19 7.49
CA ARG A 38 -11.21 8.56 7.66
C ARG A 38 -10.77 9.45 6.51
N VAL A 39 -11.33 9.20 5.37
CA VAL A 39 -11.02 9.94 4.13
C VAL A 39 -12.30 10.53 3.53
N PRO A 40 -12.21 11.55 2.67
CA PRO A 40 -13.34 11.99 1.88
C PRO A 40 -13.89 10.85 1.03
N ASP A 41 -15.18 10.60 1.13
CA ASP A 41 -15.89 9.54 0.43
C ASP A 41 -17.29 10.04 0.08
N HIS A 42 -17.47 10.44 -1.18
CA HIS A 42 -18.74 10.99 -1.66
C HIS A 42 -19.83 9.92 -1.53
N GLY A 43 -20.91 10.27 -0.85
CA GLY A 43 -22.03 9.37 -0.59
C GLY A 43 -21.74 8.19 0.35
N GLY A 44 -20.54 8.10 0.92
CA GLY A 44 -20.17 7.02 1.84
C GLY A 44 -20.13 5.64 1.18
N LEU A 45 -19.72 5.56 -0.08
CA LEU A 45 -19.70 4.32 -0.88
C LEU A 45 -18.68 3.31 -0.43
N LYS A 46 -17.61 3.74 0.27
CA LYS A 46 -16.51 2.89 0.76
C LYS A 46 -15.91 2.04 -0.38
N PRO A 47 -15.43 2.66 -1.47
CA PRO A 47 -15.04 1.99 -2.70
C PRO A 47 -13.66 1.32 -2.56
N TRP A 48 -13.45 0.58 -1.48
CA TRP A 48 -12.19 -0.11 -1.18
C TRP A 48 -12.42 -1.40 -0.39
N LYS A 49 -11.50 -2.36 -0.58
CA LYS A 49 -11.32 -3.51 0.29
C LYS A 49 -9.90 -3.47 0.85
N ILE A 50 -9.73 -3.86 2.11
CA ILE A 50 -8.44 -3.83 2.80
C ILE A 50 -8.12 -5.23 3.29
N ILE A 51 -6.97 -5.76 2.90
CA ILE A 51 -6.47 -7.07 3.30
C ILE A 51 -5.16 -6.88 4.05
N VAL A 52 -5.05 -7.43 5.24
CA VAL A 52 -3.87 -7.32 6.10
C VAL A 52 -3.12 -8.63 6.12
N PHE A 53 -1.84 -8.57 5.79
CA PHE A 53 -0.89 -9.68 5.89
C PHE A 53 0.05 -9.44 7.07
N LYS A 54 0.06 -10.36 8.03
CA LYS A 54 0.91 -10.34 9.23
C LYS A 54 1.26 -11.77 9.65
N GLY A 55 2.45 -11.96 10.23
CA GLY A 55 2.90 -13.30 10.63
C GLY A 55 3.01 -14.25 9.43
N GLU A 56 2.55 -15.49 9.60
CA GLU A 56 2.64 -16.55 8.59
C GLU A 56 1.84 -16.26 7.31
N SER A 57 0.79 -15.42 7.38
CA SER A 57 -0.02 -15.12 6.20
C SER A 57 0.78 -14.46 5.07
N ARG A 58 1.85 -13.72 5.39
CA ARG A 58 2.77 -13.11 4.40
C ARG A 58 3.51 -14.20 3.64
N LYS A 59 4.13 -15.13 4.37
CA LYS A 59 4.87 -16.26 3.78
C LYS A 59 3.97 -17.13 2.93
N LYS A 60 2.80 -17.50 3.48
CA LYS A 60 1.83 -18.31 2.76
C LYS A 60 1.41 -17.67 1.44
N PHE A 61 1.09 -16.37 1.45
CA PHE A 61 0.71 -15.67 0.23
C PHE A 61 1.86 -15.52 -0.76
N ASP A 62 3.09 -15.29 -0.28
CA ASP A 62 4.29 -15.25 -1.13
C ASP A 62 4.52 -16.58 -1.84
N GLU A 63 4.43 -17.71 -1.12
CA GLU A 63 4.74 -19.04 -1.66
C GLU A 63 3.60 -19.62 -2.51
N GLU A 64 2.36 -19.53 -2.03
CA GLU A 64 1.19 -20.17 -2.65
C GLU A 64 0.55 -19.33 -3.76
N VAL A 65 0.75 -18.00 -3.74
CA VAL A 65 0.11 -17.10 -4.69
C VAL A 65 1.14 -16.36 -5.55
N ILE A 66 1.98 -15.51 -4.94
CA ILE A 66 2.90 -14.67 -5.73
C ILE A 66 3.89 -15.53 -6.52
N LEU A 67 4.55 -16.49 -5.87
CA LEU A 67 5.53 -17.34 -6.53
C LEU A 67 4.89 -18.26 -7.57
N ARG A 68 3.68 -18.78 -7.32
CA ARG A 68 2.92 -19.55 -8.29
C ARG A 68 2.65 -18.77 -9.56
N GLU A 69 2.10 -17.55 -9.43
CA GLU A 69 1.80 -16.69 -10.56
C GLU A 69 3.06 -16.23 -11.29
N PHE A 70 4.14 -15.95 -10.55
CA PHE A 70 5.42 -15.62 -11.14
C PHE A 70 5.94 -16.75 -12.02
N LYS A 71 5.94 -18.01 -11.52
CA LYS A 71 6.39 -19.19 -12.30
C LYS A 71 5.50 -19.47 -13.50
N ALA A 72 4.19 -19.26 -13.40
CA ALA A 72 3.26 -19.44 -14.51
C ALA A 72 3.55 -18.47 -15.69
N ASN A 73 4.08 -17.29 -15.38
CA ASN A 73 4.38 -16.25 -16.38
C ASN A 73 5.88 -16.17 -16.76
N ASN A 74 6.73 -17.05 -16.22
CA ASN A 74 8.18 -17.06 -16.49
C ASN A 74 8.66 -18.50 -16.71
N ALA A 75 8.97 -18.86 -17.94
CA ALA A 75 9.32 -20.22 -18.33
C ALA A 75 10.61 -20.74 -17.66
N ASN A 76 11.61 -19.88 -17.45
CA ASN A 76 12.92 -20.26 -16.91
C ASN A 76 13.40 -19.29 -15.81
N PRO A 77 12.73 -19.24 -14.65
CA PRO A 77 13.15 -18.36 -13.58
C PRO A 77 14.44 -18.85 -12.92
N THR A 78 15.37 -17.93 -12.66
CA THR A 78 16.61 -18.25 -11.93
C THR A 78 16.30 -18.49 -10.44
N ALA A 79 17.23 -19.16 -9.75
CA ALA A 79 17.12 -19.39 -8.29
C ALA A 79 16.96 -18.08 -7.50
N ASP A 80 17.69 -17.02 -7.90
CA ASP A 80 17.60 -15.71 -7.26
C ASP A 80 16.23 -15.05 -7.48
N MET A 81 15.66 -15.16 -8.68
CA MET A 81 14.31 -14.69 -8.97
C MET A 81 13.27 -15.43 -8.11
N ILE A 82 13.36 -16.76 -8.02
CA ILE A 82 12.47 -17.56 -7.18
C ILE A 82 12.58 -17.12 -5.72
N LYS A 83 13.79 -16.99 -5.19
CA LYS A 83 14.05 -16.53 -3.82
C LYS A 83 13.47 -15.13 -3.57
N MET A 84 13.59 -14.23 -4.52
CA MET A 84 13.04 -12.88 -4.42
C MET A 84 11.51 -12.91 -4.38
N GLU A 85 10.87 -13.67 -5.27
CA GLU A 85 9.40 -13.73 -5.37
C GLU A 85 8.77 -14.48 -4.19
N SER A 86 9.46 -15.48 -3.62
CA SER A 86 8.98 -16.20 -2.43
C SER A 86 9.09 -15.40 -1.12
N SER A 87 9.47 -14.12 -1.18
CA SER A 87 9.67 -13.29 0.01
C SER A 87 9.22 -11.82 -0.15
N ARG A 88 8.32 -11.57 -1.11
CA ARG A 88 7.85 -10.21 -1.42
C ARG A 88 7.20 -9.52 -0.22
N LEU A 89 6.23 -10.14 0.41
CA LEU A 89 5.52 -9.58 1.56
C LEU A 89 6.32 -9.68 2.86
N GLN A 90 7.28 -10.60 2.93
CA GLN A 90 8.14 -10.79 4.11
C GLN A 90 9.18 -9.69 4.30
N ARG A 91 9.30 -8.73 3.39
CA ARG A 91 10.20 -7.56 3.51
C ARG A 91 9.83 -6.60 4.65
N ALA A 92 8.62 -6.68 5.17
CA ALA A 92 8.16 -5.87 6.31
C ALA A 92 7.33 -6.72 7.28
N ASP A 93 7.13 -6.25 8.50
CA ASP A 93 6.33 -6.96 9.50
C ASP A 93 4.87 -7.09 9.10
N THR A 94 4.31 -6.03 8.56
CA THR A 94 2.92 -5.96 8.13
C THR A 94 2.83 -5.43 6.71
N VAL A 95 1.99 -6.04 5.89
CA VAL A 95 1.66 -5.53 4.55
C VAL A 95 0.15 -5.41 4.44
N ILE A 96 -0.32 -4.28 3.92
CA ILE A 96 -1.74 -4.02 3.72
C ILE A 96 -1.98 -3.88 2.23
N ALA A 97 -2.72 -4.82 1.62
CA ALA A 97 -3.21 -4.69 0.27
C ALA A 97 -4.51 -3.88 0.26
N ILE A 98 -4.63 -2.94 -0.66
CA ILE A 98 -5.80 -2.09 -0.83
C ILE A 98 -6.31 -2.28 -2.25
N ILE A 99 -7.56 -2.70 -2.38
CA ILE A 99 -8.25 -2.87 -3.65
C ILE A 99 -9.19 -1.69 -3.84
N SER A 100 -9.10 -1.02 -4.98
CA SER A 100 -10.13 -0.12 -5.47
C SER A 100 -11.30 -0.95 -5.97
N ASN A 101 -12.45 -0.85 -5.28
CA ASN A 101 -13.65 -1.61 -5.53
C ASN A 101 -14.81 -0.65 -5.82
N THR A 102 -14.80 -0.08 -7.01
CA THR A 102 -15.79 0.90 -7.45
C THR A 102 -17.16 0.25 -7.70
N VAL A 103 -18.20 1.04 -7.56
CA VAL A 103 -19.58 0.63 -7.86
C VAL A 103 -20.21 1.58 -8.86
N GLU A 104 -21.11 1.08 -9.70
CA GLU A 104 -21.94 1.93 -10.54
C GLU A 104 -22.85 2.78 -9.66
N HIS A 105 -22.86 4.09 -9.91
CA HIS A 105 -23.69 5.02 -9.17
C HIS A 105 -24.12 6.18 -10.07
N SER A 106 -25.42 6.50 -10.05
CA SER A 106 -26.02 7.48 -10.96
C SER A 106 -25.51 8.92 -10.81
N LYS A 107 -24.97 9.27 -9.64
CA LYS A 107 -24.52 10.62 -9.29
C LYS A 107 -23.04 10.72 -8.93
N ILE A 108 -22.39 9.61 -8.64
CA ILE A 108 -21.00 9.59 -8.13
C ILE A 108 -20.12 8.89 -9.15
N PRO A 109 -19.30 9.64 -9.89
CA PRO A 109 -18.41 9.08 -10.92
C PRO A 109 -17.41 8.09 -10.34
N GLU A 110 -17.02 7.10 -11.14
CA GLU A 110 -15.97 6.15 -10.77
C GLU A 110 -14.65 6.84 -10.39
N TRP A 111 -14.31 7.92 -11.07
CA TRP A 111 -13.10 8.70 -10.80
C TRP A 111 -13.01 9.21 -9.37
N GLU A 112 -14.10 9.72 -8.81
CA GLU A 112 -14.14 10.17 -7.41
C GLU A 112 -13.92 9.02 -6.44
N GLN A 113 -14.46 7.85 -6.74
CA GLN A 113 -14.29 6.63 -5.96
C GLN A 113 -12.85 6.14 -5.96
N ILE A 114 -12.18 6.18 -7.12
CA ILE A 114 -10.75 5.85 -7.26
C ILE A 114 -9.89 6.81 -6.42
N LEU A 115 -10.17 8.12 -6.49
CA LEU A 115 -9.45 9.12 -5.69
C LEU A 115 -9.64 8.90 -4.19
N SER A 116 -10.84 8.53 -3.75
CA SER A 116 -11.12 8.18 -2.36
C SER A 116 -10.30 6.96 -1.91
N CYS A 117 -10.19 5.93 -2.75
CA CYS A 117 -9.31 4.78 -2.49
C CYS A 117 -7.84 5.19 -2.39
N GLY A 118 -7.36 6.08 -3.26
CA GLY A 118 -6.00 6.65 -3.18
C GLY A 118 -5.78 7.43 -1.88
N ALA A 119 -6.81 8.13 -1.40
CA ALA A 119 -6.75 8.82 -0.10
C ALA A 119 -6.61 7.84 1.06
N VAL A 120 -7.26 6.67 1.03
CA VAL A 120 -7.08 5.58 2.02
C VAL A 120 -5.62 5.13 2.03
N CYS A 121 -5.02 4.85 0.87
CA CYS A 121 -3.61 4.46 0.77
C CYS A 121 -2.69 5.50 1.43
N THR A 122 -2.89 6.79 1.11
CA THR A 122 -2.11 7.90 1.67
C THR A 122 -2.30 8.02 3.17
N THR A 123 -3.53 7.91 3.66
CA THR A 123 -3.84 8.08 5.07
C THR A 123 -3.29 6.94 5.93
N ILE A 124 -3.38 5.69 5.46
CA ILE A 124 -2.73 4.53 6.11
C ILE A 124 -1.21 4.74 6.18
N LEU A 125 -0.59 5.17 5.06
CA LEU A 125 0.85 5.46 5.01
C LEU A 125 1.25 6.51 6.04
N TYR A 126 0.49 7.61 6.14
CA TYR A 126 0.76 8.71 7.06
C TYR A 126 0.51 8.31 8.52
N ALA A 127 -0.54 7.56 8.79
CA ALA A 127 -0.83 7.06 10.13
C ALA A 127 0.32 6.18 10.65
N ALA A 128 0.82 5.24 9.84
CA ALA A 128 1.97 4.42 10.19
C ALA A 128 3.22 5.26 10.46
N GLN A 129 3.53 6.22 9.59
CA GLN A 129 4.70 7.08 9.73
C GLN A 129 4.60 8.03 10.94
N SER A 130 3.41 8.52 11.28
CA SER A 130 3.20 9.38 12.44
C SER A 130 3.41 8.67 13.77
N LEU A 131 3.22 7.34 13.80
CA LEU A 131 3.54 6.47 14.92
C LEU A 131 5.03 6.04 14.96
N GLY A 132 5.85 6.55 14.04
CA GLY A 132 7.29 6.28 13.98
C GLY A 132 7.69 5.07 13.15
N TYR A 133 6.74 4.33 12.57
CA TYR A 133 7.04 3.20 11.68
C TYR A 133 7.62 3.66 10.35
N ALA A 134 8.46 2.82 9.76
CA ALA A 134 8.78 2.90 8.34
C ALA A 134 7.56 2.45 7.53
N ALA A 135 7.24 3.18 6.46
CA ALA A 135 6.17 2.77 5.57
C ALA A 135 6.45 3.16 4.12
N GLN A 136 5.97 2.31 3.19
CA GLN A 136 6.07 2.51 1.75
C GLN A 136 4.79 2.03 1.06
N TRP A 137 4.30 2.81 0.13
CA TRP A 137 3.25 2.41 -0.81
C TRP A 137 3.91 1.99 -2.13
N VAL A 138 3.62 0.77 -2.58
CA VAL A 138 4.10 0.21 -3.84
C VAL A 138 2.98 -0.51 -4.59
N THR A 139 3.16 -0.67 -5.89
CA THR A 139 2.31 -1.53 -6.72
C THR A 139 3.04 -2.83 -7.11
N GLU A 140 4.20 -2.76 -7.73
CA GLU A 140 4.97 -3.87 -8.31
C GLU A 140 4.10 -4.74 -9.27
N TRP A 141 4.66 -5.75 -9.92
CA TRP A 141 3.97 -6.55 -10.94
C TRP A 141 2.73 -7.31 -10.40
N TYR A 142 2.81 -7.77 -9.16
CA TYR A 142 1.71 -8.54 -8.53
C TYR A 142 0.47 -7.68 -8.20
N ALA A 143 0.57 -6.37 -8.25
CA ALA A 143 -0.59 -5.48 -8.17
C ALA A 143 -1.40 -5.46 -9.49
N TYR A 144 -0.80 -5.87 -10.59
CA TYR A 144 -1.41 -5.86 -11.92
C TYR A 144 -1.80 -7.26 -12.42
N ASN A 145 -1.55 -8.30 -11.63
CA ASN A 145 -1.92 -9.67 -11.96
C ASN A 145 -3.36 -9.94 -11.53
N THR A 146 -4.20 -10.32 -12.50
CA THR A 146 -5.64 -10.54 -12.29
C THR A 146 -5.95 -11.76 -11.41
N ASN A 147 -5.12 -12.81 -11.48
CA ASN A 147 -5.28 -13.99 -10.63
C ASN A 147 -4.98 -13.64 -9.17
N ILE A 148 -3.91 -12.86 -8.93
CA ILE A 148 -3.58 -12.37 -7.59
C ILE A 148 -4.69 -11.45 -7.05
N LEU A 149 -5.25 -10.58 -7.89
CA LEU A 149 -6.41 -9.77 -7.51
C LEU A 149 -7.61 -10.65 -7.11
N SER A 150 -7.87 -11.74 -7.83
CA SER A 150 -8.94 -12.70 -7.50
C SER A 150 -8.69 -13.39 -6.15
N GLU A 151 -7.45 -13.82 -5.88
CA GLU A 151 -7.06 -14.40 -4.58
C GLU A 151 -7.22 -13.41 -3.40
N LEU A 152 -7.10 -12.12 -3.68
CA LEU A 152 -7.39 -11.05 -2.72
C LEU A 152 -8.90 -10.77 -2.56
N GLY A 153 -9.76 -11.49 -3.28
CA GLY A 153 -11.21 -11.30 -3.27
C GLY A 153 -11.70 -10.11 -4.11
N GLY A 154 -10.88 -9.59 -5.02
CA GLY A 154 -11.27 -8.60 -6.00
C GLY A 154 -11.92 -9.22 -7.23
N ASN A 155 -12.73 -8.43 -7.95
CA ASN A 155 -13.29 -8.80 -9.23
C ASN A 155 -12.37 -8.35 -10.36
N PRO A 156 -11.71 -9.25 -11.12
CA PRO A 156 -10.73 -8.88 -12.14
C PRO A 156 -11.31 -8.07 -13.32
N LEU A 157 -12.63 -8.05 -13.49
CA LEU A 157 -13.29 -7.28 -14.55
C LEU A 157 -13.40 -5.78 -14.25
N LYS A 158 -13.39 -5.40 -12.96
CA LYS A 158 -13.61 -4.00 -12.56
C LYS A 158 -12.69 -3.49 -11.46
N ASP A 159 -12.28 -4.36 -10.53
CA ASP A 159 -11.46 -3.97 -9.40
C ASP A 159 -9.98 -3.86 -9.79
N LYS A 160 -9.23 -3.09 -9.04
CA LYS A 160 -7.77 -2.95 -9.21
C LYS A 160 -7.09 -2.89 -7.85
N VAL A 161 -5.91 -3.48 -7.74
CA VAL A 161 -5.07 -3.25 -6.56
C VAL A 161 -4.54 -1.83 -6.61
N ALA A 162 -5.00 -0.96 -5.70
CA ALA A 162 -4.51 0.41 -5.58
C ALA A 162 -3.07 0.43 -5.05
N GLY A 163 -2.68 -0.57 -4.28
CA GLY A 163 -1.31 -0.79 -3.85
C GLY A 163 -1.19 -1.65 -2.59
N TYR A 164 0.06 -1.88 -2.25
CA TYR A 164 0.48 -2.55 -1.02
C TYR A 164 1.21 -1.54 -0.14
N ILE A 165 0.76 -1.38 1.09
CA ILE A 165 1.43 -0.55 2.10
C ILE A 165 2.25 -1.46 3.00
N TYR A 166 3.56 -1.37 2.86
CA TYR A 166 4.54 -2.06 3.71
C TYR A 166 4.78 -1.25 4.97
N ILE A 167 4.70 -1.87 6.13
CA ILE A 167 4.90 -1.24 7.44
C ILE A 167 5.86 -2.09 8.26
N GLY A 168 6.92 -1.46 8.79
CA GLY A 168 7.94 -2.12 9.58
C GLY A 168 8.76 -1.14 10.40
N GLU A 169 9.83 -1.62 11.04
CA GLU A 169 10.75 -0.74 11.76
C GLU A 169 11.68 0.00 10.82
N LYS A 170 11.98 1.24 11.21
CA LYS A 170 12.91 2.09 10.48
C LYS A 170 14.36 1.70 10.83
N ASN A 171 15.09 1.19 9.85
CA ASN A 171 16.51 0.85 10.04
C ASN A 171 17.40 2.09 9.95
N ARG A 172 17.18 2.93 8.92
CA ARG A 172 17.91 4.18 8.69
C ARG A 172 17.02 5.22 8.07
N ALA A 173 17.35 6.48 8.27
CA ALA A 173 16.65 7.58 7.58
C ALA A 173 16.94 7.53 6.08
N PRO A 174 15.95 7.64 5.22
CA PRO A 174 16.18 7.80 3.79
C PRO A 174 16.82 9.17 3.52
N LYS A 175 17.59 9.26 2.43
CA LYS A 175 18.09 10.56 1.94
C LYS A 175 16.92 11.45 1.54
N GLU A 176 17.06 12.77 1.74
CA GLU A 176 16.03 13.71 1.29
C GLU A 176 15.88 13.69 -0.24
N ARG A 177 14.67 13.97 -0.71
CA ARG A 177 14.32 14.04 -2.12
C ARG A 177 14.30 15.49 -2.58
N ILE A 178 14.75 15.75 -3.80
CA ILE A 178 14.47 17.00 -4.48
C ILE A 178 12.94 17.16 -4.55
N ARG A 179 12.45 18.30 -4.12
CA ARG A 179 11.02 18.62 -4.16
C ARG A 179 10.72 19.45 -5.40
N PRO A 180 9.48 19.37 -5.92
CA PRO A 180 9.06 20.25 -7.00
C PRO A 180 9.26 21.72 -6.63
N ASN A 181 9.62 22.54 -7.59
CA ASN A 181 9.59 23.97 -7.42
C ASN A 181 8.13 24.42 -7.37
N PHE A 182 7.78 25.21 -6.34
CA PHE A 182 6.42 25.69 -6.13
C PHE A 182 5.85 26.39 -7.38
N ASP A 183 6.63 27.28 -7.97
CA ASP A 183 6.20 28.13 -9.09
C ASP A 183 5.94 27.38 -10.40
N GLU A 184 6.45 26.13 -10.52
CA GLU A 184 6.20 25.29 -11.70
C GLU A 184 4.83 24.59 -11.66
N TYR A 185 4.23 24.46 -10.48
CA TYR A 185 3.04 23.63 -10.27
C TYR A 185 1.85 24.40 -9.71
N ILE A 186 2.06 25.64 -9.23
CA ILE A 186 1.02 26.44 -8.61
C ILE A 186 0.78 27.69 -9.45
N ASN A 187 -0.44 27.84 -9.92
CA ASN A 187 -0.90 29.01 -10.64
C ASN A 187 -1.99 29.71 -9.84
N TYR A 188 -1.95 31.02 -9.79
CA TYR A 188 -2.99 31.87 -9.21
C TYR A 188 -3.82 32.45 -10.35
N TYR A 189 -5.15 32.33 -10.22
CA TYR A 189 -6.12 32.89 -11.19
C TYR A 189 -6.64 34.22 -10.67
#